data_a84e050654055fa050c9172ecb3e8577
#
_entry.id   a84e050654055fa050c9172ecb3e8577
#
_cell.length_a   1.000
_cell.length_b   1.000
_cell.length_c   1.000
_cell.angle_alpha   90.00
_cell.angle_beta   90.00
_cell.angle_gamma   90.00
#
_symmetry.space_group_name_H-M   'P 1'
#
loop_
_entity.id
_entity.type
_entity.pdbx_description
1 polymer ?
#
loop_
_entity_poly.entity_id
_entity_poly.type
_entity_poly.pdbx_seq_one_letter_code
_entity_poly.pdbx_strand_id
1 'polypeptide(L)'
;MAEPMITLTRLRKQFNAQVVLKDISLTVEKGKVVAIIGPSGSGKSTLLRCINLLTIPDGGHLQVGSHSFDFDAHKRALPPDRQLAKFRANTGMVFQHFNLFPHMTVLQNVMEGMLTVLKRPHAEAAEQARELLARVGLADRAEAYPNNLSGGQKQRVAIARALALQPEVMLFDEATSALDPELVGEVLSVIRTLAEAGMTMVLVTHEIAFAREVADEVVFMRDGVVVESGPAAQLIDRPAQAVTQAFLARFNAGAATS
;
A
#
# COMPACT_ATOMS: atom_id res chain seq x y z
N MET A 1 23.38 -0.39 10.10
CA MET A 1 22.14 0.38 9.93
C MET A 1 21.45 -0.23 8.74
N ALA A 2 20.14 -0.53 8.84
CA ALA A 2 19.39 -1.08 7.71
C ALA A 2 19.29 0.00 6.61
N GLU A 3 19.24 -0.44 5.36
CA GLU A 3 19.19 0.42 4.19
C GLU A 3 17.79 1.02 4.04
N PRO A 4 17.62 2.35 3.97
CA PRO A 4 16.30 2.96 3.77
C PRO A 4 15.80 2.63 2.35
N MET A 5 14.58 2.07 2.27
CA MET A 5 13.89 1.80 1.01
C MET A 5 12.99 2.97 0.59
N ILE A 6 12.30 3.59 1.55
CA ILE A 6 11.50 4.79 1.32
C ILE A 6 11.97 5.87 2.29
N THR A 7 12.22 7.08 1.78
CA THR A 7 12.49 8.27 2.61
C THR A 7 11.61 9.42 2.11
N LEU A 8 10.82 9.97 3.02
CA LEU A 8 10.06 11.20 2.82
C LEU A 8 10.66 12.28 3.71
N THR A 9 10.94 13.44 3.15
CA THR A 9 11.45 14.58 3.91
C THR A 9 10.60 15.80 3.65
N ARG A 10 9.89 16.25 4.68
CA ARG A 10 9.01 17.43 4.66
C ARG A 10 8.05 17.44 3.46
N LEU A 11 7.43 16.29 3.17
CA LEU A 11 6.52 16.13 2.05
C LEU A 11 5.24 16.94 2.32
N ARG A 12 4.83 17.73 1.33
CA ARG A 12 3.65 18.59 1.41
C ARG A 12 2.71 18.31 0.25
N LYS A 13 1.40 18.36 0.54
CA LYS A 13 0.35 18.26 -0.48
C LYS A 13 -0.83 19.14 -0.15
N GLN A 14 -1.27 19.90 -1.13
CA GLN A 14 -2.46 20.74 -1.08
C GLN A 14 -3.36 20.42 -2.28
N PHE A 15 -4.67 20.41 -2.06
CA PHE A 15 -5.68 20.39 -3.10
C PHE A 15 -6.50 21.67 -3.03
N ASN A 16 -6.46 22.48 -4.04
CA ASN A 16 -7.02 23.82 -4.06
C ASN A 16 -6.51 24.64 -2.84
N ALA A 17 -7.39 25.11 -1.95
CA ALA A 17 -7.02 25.83 -0.73
C ALA A 17 -6.77 24.94 0.50
N GLN A 18 -7.04 23.62 0.42
CA GLN A 18 -6.93 22.71 1.54
C GLN A 18 -5.56 22.03 1.59
N VAL A 19 -4.79 22.28 2.63
CA VAL A 19 -3.53 21.58 2.92
C VAL A 19 -3.87 20.22 3.53
N VAL A 20 -3.48 19.12 2.83
CA VAL A 20 -3.76 17.73 3.22
C VAL A 20 -2.55 17.08 3.88
N LEU A 21 -1.33 17.36 3.41
CA LEU A 21 -0.09 16.90 4.03
C LEU A 21 0.77 18.10 4.43
N LYS A 22 1.21 18.12 5.70
CA LYS A 22 1.93 19.23 6.32
C LYS A 22 3.30 18.75 6.79
N ASP A 23 4.33 18.87 5.93
CA ASP A 23 5.73 18.54 6.25
C ASP A 23 5.93 17.10 6.79
N ILE A 24 5.37 16.10 6.09
CA ILE A 24 5.50 14.69 6.47
C ILE A 24 6.92 14.20 6.23
N SER A 25 7.54 13.66 7.27
CA SER A 25 8.81 12.95 7.19
C SER A 25 8.64 11.54 7.71
N LEU A 26 9.10 10.54 6.94
CA LEU A 26 8.96 9.12 7.24
C LEU A 26 10.09 8.35 6.55
N THR A 27 10.62 7.34 7.24
CA THR A 27 11.59 6.41 6.64
C THR A 27 11.06 4.99 6.79
N VAL A 28 11.15 4.19 5.73
CA VAL A 28 10.84 2.76 5.74
C VAL A 28 12.09 2.01 5.32
N GLU A 29 12.59 1.14 6.17
CA GLU A 29 13.75 0.32 5.89
C GLU A 29 13.37 -0.85 4.96
N LYS A 30 14.35 -1.36 4.22
CA LYS A 30 14.19 -2.51 3.33
C LYS A 30 13.74 -3.75 4.12
N GLY A 31 12.73 -4.45 3.61
CA GLY A 31 12.15 -5.64 4.24
C GLY A 31 11.27 -5.34 5.45
N LYS A 32 10.98 -4.06 5.75
CA LYS A 32 10.14 -3.66 6.88
C LYS A 32 8.72 -3.31 6.44
N VAL A 33 7.80 -3.50 7.37
CA VAL A 33 6.38 -3.18 7.22
C VAL A 33 6.05 -1.99 8.11
N VAL A 34 5.55 -0.91 7.50
CA VAL A 34 5.04 0.27 8.21
C VAL A 34 3.52 0.36 8.03
N ALA A 35 2.78 0.38 9.12
CA ALA A 35 1.34 0.61 9.09
C ALA A 35 1.01 2.07 9.42
N ILE A 36 0.19 2.70 8.58
CA ILE A 36 -0.30 4.07 8.78
C ILE A 36 -1.75 3.98 9.24
N ILE A 37 -2.01 4.46 10.43
CA ILE A 37 -3.34 4.49 11.05
C ILE A 37 -3.78 5.92 11.36
N GLY A 38 -5.06 6.13 11.61
CA GLY A 38 -5.62 7.44 11.96
C GLY A 38 -7.03 7.65 11.43
N PRO A 39 -7.72 8.72 11.82
CA PRO A 39 -9.09 9.01 11.41
C PRO A 39 -9.20 9.21 9.89
N SER A 40 -10.44 9.06 9.38
CA SER A 40 -10.73 9.39 7.98
C SER A 40 -10.42 10.87 7.72
N GLY A 41 -9.90 11.19 6.54
CA GLY A 41 -9.50 12.54 6.16
C GLY A 41 -8.15 13.01 6.73
N SER A 42 -7.41 12.20 7.48
CA SER A 42 -6.08 12.59 8.02
C SER A 42 -4.95 12.65 6.98
N GLY A 43 -5.20 12.26 5.72
CA GLY A 43 -4.22 12.32 4.65
C GLY A 43 -3.51 11.00 4.33
N LYS A 44 -3.83 9.88 4.98
CA LYS A 44 -3.18 8.56 4.81
C LYS A 44 -3.09 8.10 3.36
N SER A 45 -4.23 7.98 2.68
CA SER A 45 -4.29 7.57 1.27
C SER A 45 -3.59 8.58 0.35
N THR A 46 -3.63 9.87 0.68
CA THR A 46 -2.90 10.90 -0.06
C THR A 46 -1.40 10.70 0.08
N LEU A 47 -0.91 10.42 1.29
CA LEU A 47 0.50 10.12 1.54
C LEU A 47 0.94 8.89 0.76
N LEU A 48 0.16 7.80 0.81
CA LEU A 48 0.46 6.57 0.08
C LEU A 48 0.53 6.82 -1.43
N ARG A 49 -0.40 7.60 -1.99
CA ARG A 49 -0.42 7.99 -3.41
C ARG A 49 0.70 8.96 -3.79
N CYS A 50 1.27 9.69 -2.84
CA CYS A 50 2.47 10.48 -3.06
C CYS A 50 3.72 9.60 -3.18
N ILE A 51 3.80 8.49 -2.45
CA ILE A 51 4.94 7.57 -2.50
C ILE A 51 5.12 6.96 -3.89
N ASN A 52 4.03 6.62 -4.60
CA ASN A 52 4.09 6.09 -5.97
C ASN A 52 3.85 7.16 -7.06
N LEU A 53 3.80 8.44 -6.68
CA LEU A 53 3.57 9.56 -7.58
C LEU A 53 2.26 9.49 -8.40
N LEU A 54 1.24 8.79 -7.92
CA LEU A 54 -0.13 8.94 -8.42
C LEU A 54 -0.70 10.32 -8.03
N THR A 55 -0.28 10.83 -6.88
CA THR A 55 -0.50 12.21 -6.47
C THR A 55 0.86 12.88 -6.36
N ILE A 56 1.07 13.94 -7.14
CA ILE A 56 2.34 14.66 -7.13
C ILE A 56 2.37 15.58 -5.90
N PRO A 57 3.40 15.47 -5.03
CA PRO A 57 3.62 16.40 -3.94
C PRO A 57 3.82 17.84 -4.42
N ASP A 58 3.51 18.81 -3.56
CA ASP A 58 3.72 20.23 -3.84
C ASP A 58 5.03 20.76 -3.21
N GLY A 59 5.69 19.96 -2.37
CA GLY A 59 6.99 20.28 -1.77
C GLY A 59 7.57 19.12 -1.00
N GLY A 60 8.86 19.22 -0.67
CA GLY A 60 9.62 18.20 0.02
C GLY A 60 10.38 17.27 -0.90
N HIS A 61 10.88 16.18 -0.34
CA HIS A 61 11.70 15.20 -1.03
C HIS A 61 11.12 13.78 -0.85
N LEU A 62 11.17 12.98 -1.91
CA LEU A 62 10.80 11.57 -1.95
C LEU A 62 11.96 10.76 -2.51
N GLN A 63 12.39 9.72 -1.80
CA GLN A 63 13.25 8.68 -2.31
C GLN A 63 12.57 7.31 -2.15
N VAL A 64 12.59 6.49 -3.21
CA VAL A 64 12.17 5.09 -3.19
C VAL A 64 13.20 4.25 -3.92
N GLY A 65 13.89 3.37 -3.20
CA GLY A 65 15.03 2.63 -3.72
C GLY A 65 16.08 3.58 -4.30
N SER A 66 16.43 3.39 -5.56
CA SER A 66 17.37 4.25 -6.30
C SER A 66 16.76 5.52 -6.91
N HIS A 67 15.44 5.70 -6.82
CA HIS A 67 14.74 6.84 -7.41
C HIS A 67 14.59 7.97 -6.39
N SER A 68 14.90 9.19 -6.79
CA SER A 68 14.88 10.39 -5.95
C SER A 68 14.19 11.55 -6.67
N PHE A 69 13.29 12.26 -5.96
CA PHE A 69 12.47 13.34 -6.51
C PHE A 69 12.39 14.51 -5.53
N ASP A 70 12.72 15.71 -6.03
CA ASP A 70 12.57 16.97 -5.30
C ASP A 70 11.39 17.75 -5.85
N PHE A 71 10.52 18.25 -4.97
CA PHE A 71 9.28 18.94 -5.31
C PHE A 71 9.29 20.43 -4.94
N ASP A 72 10.46 21.02 -4.69
CA ASP A 72 10.55 22.44 -4.39
C ASP A 72 10.12 23.32 -5.59
N ALA A 73 9.49 24.47 -5.27
CA ALA A 73 8.76 25.32 -6.20
C ALA A 73 9.53 25.80 -7.45
N HIS A 74 10.86 25.71 -7.44
CA HIS A 74 11.73 26.15 -8.54
C HIS A 74 12.23 25.01 -9.45
N LYS A 75 11.91 23.74 -9.16
CA LYS A 75 12.39 22.56 -9.92
C LYS A 75 11.27 21.61 -10.35
N ARG A 76 10.10 22.10 -10.68
CA ARG A 76 8.90 21.29 -11.03
C ARG A 76 8.97 20.55 -12.38
N ALA A 77 10.11 20.08 -12.81
CA ALA A 77 10.15 19.17 -13.95
C ALA A 77 9.90 17.74 -13.46
N LEU A 78 8.64 17.27 -13.50
CA LEU A 78 8.36 15.85 -13.34
C LEU A 78 9.14 15.05 -14.38
N PRO A 79 9.60 13.86 -14.03
CA PRO A 79 10.16 12.96 -15.02
C PRO A 79 9.16 12.72 -16.16
N PRO A 80 9.63 12.46 -17.38
CA PRO A 80 8.76 12.06 -18.48
C PRO A 80 7.91 10.84 -18.11
N ASP A 81 6.70 10.72 -18.66
CA ASP A 81 5.75 9.64 -18.37
C ASP A 81 6.38 8.24 -18.42
N ARG A 82 7.31 8.03 -19.35
CA ARG A 82 8.04 6.76 -19.45
C ARG A 82 8.90 6.45 -18.21
N GLN A 83 9.49 7.46 -17.58
CA GLN A 83 10.26 7.27 -16.33
C GLN A 83 9.34 7.06 -15.15
N LEU A 84 8.22 7.79 -15.08
CA LEU A 84 7.17 7.59 -14.09
C LEU A 84 6.56 6.20 -14.18
N ALA A 85 6.34 5.67 -15.38
CA ALA A 85 5.83 4.32 -15.59
C ALA A 85 6.81 3.26 -15.04
N LYS A 86 8.13 3.42 -15.29
CA LYS A 86 9.16 2.54 -14.72
C LYS A 86 9.21 2.63 -13.20
N PHE A 87 9.17 3.83 -12.65
CA PHE A 87 9.13 4.05 -11.21
C PHE A 87 7.90 3.38 -10.57
N ARG A 88 6.71 3.56 -11.17
CA ARG A 88 5.48 2.93 -10.69
C ARG A 88 5.47 1.40 -10.81
N ALA A 89 6.21 0.85 -11.75
CA ALA A 89 6.39 -0.61 -11.83
C ALA A 89 7.17 -1.17 -10.62
N ASN A 90 8.10 -0.39 -10.05
CA ASN A 90 8.85 -0.76 -8.86
C ASN A 90 8.07 -0.52 -7.54
N THR A 91 6.90 0.14 -7.61
CA THR A 91 6.04 0.43 -6.47
C THR A 91 4.65 -0.17 -6.70
N GLY A 92 4.47 -1.45 -6.39
CA GLY A 92 3.18 -2.12 -6.48
C GLY A 92 2.14 -1.43 -5.58
N MET A 93 0.94 -1.19 -6.09
CA MET A 93 -0.14 -0.57 -5.30
C MET A 93 -1.42 -1.37 -5.40
N VAL A 94 -2.00 -1.63 -4.23
CA VAL A 94 -3.29 -2.29 -4.04
C VAL A 94 -4.25 -1.27 -3.45
N PHE A 95 -5.41 -1.08 -4.11
CA PHE A 95 -6.40 -0.08 -3.74
C PHE A 95 -7.55 -0.68 -2.95
N GLN A 96 -8.31 0.15 -2.26
CA GLN A 96 -9.55 -0.20 -1.58
C GLN A 96 -10.58 -0.82 -2.55
N HIS A 97 -10.73 -0.24 -3.74
CA HIS A 97 -11.50 -0.82 -4.83
C HIS A 97 -10.54 -1.59 -5.74
N PHE A 98 -10.87 -2.82 -6.05
CA PHE A 98 -10.00 -3.81 -6.70
C PHE A 98 -9.38 -3.34 -8.04
N ASN A 99 -10.07 -2.45 -8.76
CA ASN A 99 -9.66 -1.86 -10.05
C ASN A 99 -9.24 -2.92 -11.09
N LEU A 100 -9.89 -4.08 -11.08
CA LEU A 100 -9.66 -5.12 -12.09
C LEU A 100 -10.30 -4.71 -13.41
N PHE A 101 -9.69 -5.14 -14.51
CA PHE A 101 -10.22 -4.98 -15.86
C PHE A 101 -11.39 -5.96 -16.05
N PRO A 102 -12.66 -5.49 -16.13
CA PRO A 102 -13.83 -6.38 -16.10
C PRO A 102 -13.98 -7.23 -17.38
N HIS A 103 -13.37 -6.80 -18.48
CA HIS A 103 -13.36 -7.48 -19.77
C HIS A 103 -12.23 -8.49 -19.96
N MET A 104 -11.34 -8.61 -18.96
CA MET A 104 -10.20 -9.55 -18.93
C MET A 104 -10.46 -10.66 -17.93
N THR A 105 -9.99 -11.86 -18.19
CA THR A 105 -9.97 -12.96 -17.21
C THR A 105 -9.03 -12.60 -16.04
N VAL A 106 -9.09 -13.36 -14.96
CA VAL A 106 -8.18 -13.26 -13.81
C VAL A 106 -6.73 -13.39 -14.25
N LEU A 107 -6.43 -14.40 -15.08
CA LEU A 107 -5.10 -14.62 -15.64
C LEU A 107 -4.64 -13.41 -16.44
N GLN A 108 -5.46 -12.91 -17.36
CA GLN A 108 -5.16 -11.74 -18.18
C GLN A 108 -4.94 -10.47 -17.33
N ASN A 109 -5.72 -10.26 -16.27
CA ASN A 109 -5.51 -9.16 -15.33
C ASN A 109 -4.11 -9.19 -14.70
N VAL A 110 -3.63 -10.36 -14.30
CA VAL A 110 -2.29 -10.50 -13.70
C VAL A 110 -1.19 -10.36 -14.75
N MET A 111 -1.40 -10.86 -15.96
CA MET A 111 -0.42 -10.79 -17.05
C MET A 111 -0.23 -9.39 -17.61
N GLU A 112 -1.25 -8.53 -17.56
CA GLU A 112 -1.31 -7.26 -18.30
C GLU A 112 -0.06 -6.41 -18.12
N GLY A 113 0.37 -6.18 -16.88
CA GLY A 113 1.58 -5.39 -16.59
C GLY A 113 2.87 -6.04 -17.11
N MET A 114 2.95 -7.37 -17.09
CA MET A 114 4.11 -8.10 -17.62
C MET A 114 4.23 -7.95 -19.13
N LEU A 115 3.10 -7.97 -19.84
CA LEU A 115 3.06 -7.82 -21.30
C LEU A 115 3.30 -6.38 -21.74
N THR A 116 2.61 -5.43 -21.11
CA THR A 116 2.59 -4.02 -21.56
C THR A 116 3.78 -3.21 -21.04
N VAL A 117 4.19 -3.42 -19.78
CA VAL A 117 5.26 -2.66 -19.13
C VAL A 117 6.61 -3.38 -19.24
N LEU A 118 6.66 -4.67 -18.85
CA LEU A 118 7.90 -5.45 -18.84
C LEU A 118 8.24 -6.05 -20.22
N LYS A 119 7.30 -6.05 -21.17
CA LYS A 119 7.46 -6.61 -22.52
C LYS A 119 7.86 -8.08 -22.51
N ARG A 120 7.39 -8.86 -21.51
CA ARG A 120 7.67 -10.30 -21.43
C ARG A 120 6.94 -11.08 -22.52
N PRO A 121 7.51 -12.20 -23.00
CA PRO A 121 6.81 -13.14 -23.87
C PRO A 121 5.53 -13.66 -23.23
N HIS A 122 4.47 -13.85 -24.03
CA HIS A 122 3.14 -14.24 -23.53
C HIS A 122 3.18 -15.56 -22.72
N ALA A 123 3.96 -16.56 -23.16
CA ALA A 123 4.08 -17.84 -22.47
C ALA A 123 4.69 -17.70 -21.07
N GLU A 124 5.78 -16.92 -20.94
CA GLU A 124 6.43 -16.65 -19.66
C GLU A 124 5.50 -15.86 -18.72
N ALA A 125 4.81 -14.83 -19.24
CA ALA A 125 3.85 -14.06 -18.47
C ALA A 125 2.69 -14.94 -17.96
N ALA A 126 2.19 -15.86 -18.78
CA ALA A 126 1.12 -16.78 -18.40
C ALA A 126 1.56 -17.77 -17.31
N GLU A 127 2.76 -18.32 -17.41
CA GLU A 127 3.33 -19.22 -16.39
C GLU A 127 3.49 -18.50 -15.07
N GLN A 128 4.16 -17.36 -15.06
CA GLN A 128 4.36 -16.55 -13.85
C GLN A 128 3.03 -16.08 -13.24
N ALA A 129 2.04 -15.71 -14.06
CA ALA A 129 0.73 -15.31 -13.57
C ALA A 129 0.01 -16.46 -12.88
N ARG A 130 0.10 -17.70 -13.40
CA ARG A 130 -0.47 -18.88 -12.72
C ARG A 130 0.19 -19.18 -11.39
N GLU A 131 1.52 -19.03 -11.30
CA GLU A 131 2.25 -19.18 -10.03
C GLU A 131 1.79 -18.14 -9.01
N LEU A 132 1.66 -16.87 -9.42
CA LEU A 132 1.16 -15.81 -8.54
C LEU A 132 -0.27 -16.06 -8.08
N LEU A 133 -1.15 -16.53 -8.97
CA LEU A 133 -2.51 -16.91 -8.63
C LEU A 133 -2.55 -18.08 -7.64
N ALA A 134 -1.68 -19.07 -7.81
CA ALA A 134 -1.55 -20.16 -6.85
C ALA A 134 -1.10 -19.66 -5.47
N ARG A 135 -0.13 -18.73 -5.41
CA ARG A 135 0.34 -18.12 -4.15
C ARG A 135 -0.75 -17.35 -3.40
N VAL A 136 -1.72 -16.79 -4.10
CA VAL A 136 -2.87 -16.11 -3.46
C VAL A 136 -4.11 -17.00 -3.34
N GLY A 137 -3.97 -18.33 -3.58
CA GLY A 137 -5.04 -19.32 -3.42
C GLY A 137 -6.14 -19.23 -4.48
N LEU A 138 -5.80 -18.87 -5.73
CA LEU A 138 -6.75 -18.69 -6.85
C LEU A 138 -6.33 -19.44 -8.11
N ALA A 139 -5.59 -20.54 -7.99
CA ALA A 139 -5.13 -21.33 -9.13
C ALA A 139 -6.29 -21.85 -10.02
N ASP A 140 -7.42 -22.20 -9.41
CA ASP A 140 -8.64 -22.68 -10.06
C ASP A 140 -9.50 -21.60 -10.70
N ARG A 141 -9.15 -20.31 -10.51
CA ARG A 141 -9.90 -19.15 -10.97
C ARG A 141 -9.26 -18.41 -12.14
N ALA A 142 -8.19 -18.94 -12.73
CA ALA A 142 -7.42 -18.27 -13.78
C ALA A 142 -8.28 -17.80 -14.97
N GLU A 143 -9.22 -18.61 -15.40
CA GLU A 143 -10.10 -18.35 -16.56
C GLU A 143 -11.42 -17.63 -16.17
N ALA A 144 -11.65 -17.37 -14.87
CA ALA A 144 -12.83 -16.64 -14.42
C ALA A 144 -12.73 -15.15 -14.77
N TYR A 145 -13.87 -14.49 -14.90
CA TYR A 145 -13.95 -13.03 -15.02
C TYR A 145 -14.18 -12.38 -13.65
N PRO A 146 -13.76 -11.12 -13.43
CA PRO A 146 -13.92 -10.42 -12.16
C PRO A 146 -15.36 -10.42 -11.61
N ASN A 147 -16.38 -10.37 -12.46
CA ASN A 147 -17.78 -10.40 -12.05
C ASN A 147 -18.20 -11.70 -11.37
N ASN A 148 -17.48 -12.78 -11.59
CA ASN A 148 -17.72 -14.11 -11.01
C ASN A 148 -16.94 -14.37 -9.73
N LEU A 149 -16.28 -13.34 -9.17
CA LEU A 149 -15.44 -13.45 -7.97
C LEU A 149 -16.07 -12.74 -6.77
N SER A 150 -15.84 -13.28 -5.56
CA SER A 150 -16.12 -12.56 -4.32
C SER A 150 -15.22 -11.34 -4.17
N GLY A 151 -15.55 -10.42 -3.25
CA GLY A 151 -14.72 -9.26 -2.93
C GLY A 151 -13.29 -9.65 -2.53
N GLY A 152 -13.15 -10.63 -1.62
CA GLY A 152 -11.84 -11.14 -1.18
C GLY A 152 -11.03 -11.77 -2.32
N GLN A 153 -11.69 -12.53 -3.22
CA GLN A 153 -11.04 -13.07 -4.42
C GLN A 153 -10.54 -11.95 -5.34
N LYS A 154 -11.38 -10.92 -5.62
CA LYS A 154 -10.97 -9.76 -6.42
C LYS A 154 -9.76 -9.05 -5.83
N GLN A 155 -9.72 -8.89 -4.52
CA GLN A 155 -8.59 -8.25 -3.85
C GLN A 155 -7.32 -9.10 -3.93
N ARG A 156 -7.42 -10.40 -3.78
CA ARG A 156 -6.27 -11.30 -3.97
C ARG A 156 -5.75 -11.30 -5.41
N VAL A 157 -6.62 -11.18 -6.42
CA VAL A 157 -6.20 -10.95 -7.81
C VAL A 157 -5.48 -9.60 -7.96
N ALA A 158 -5.97 -8.53 -7.32
CA ALA A 158 -5.31 -7.22 -7.35
C ALA A 158 -3.90 -7.27 -6.72
N ILE A 159 -3.74 -8.04 -5.63
CA ILE A 159 -2.42 -8.28 -5.02
C ILE A 159 -1.51 -9.05 -5.99
N ALA A 160 -1.98 -10.15 -6.60
CA ALA A 160 -1.22 -10.92 -7.57
C ALA A 160 -0.79 -10.07 -8.77
N ARG A 161 -1.68 -9.20 -9.28
CA ARG A 161 -1.39 -8.26 -10.36
C ARG A 161 -0.31 -7.25 -9.98
N ALA A 162 -0.33 -6.72 -8.77
CA ALA A 162 0.70 -5.81 -8.29
C ALA A 162 2.06 -6.52 -8.16
N LEU A 163 2.09 -7.75 -7.65
CA LEU A 163 3.30 -8.57 -7.53
C LEU A 163 3.89 -9.00 -8.88
N ALA A 164 3.07 -9.07 -9.94
CA ALA A 164 3.50 -9.47 -11.27
C ALA A 164 4.57 -8.57 -11.89
N LEU A 165 4.63 -7.30 -11.46
CA LEU A 165 5.67 -6.36 -11.85
C LEU A 165 6.97 -6.50 -11.07
N GLN A 166 7.04 -7.42 -10.09
CA GLN A 166 8.19 -7.64 -9.19
C GLN A 166 8.62 -6.36 -8.48
N PRO A 167 7.71 -5.66 -7.78
CA PRO A 167 8.01 -4.38 -7.16
C PRO A 167 8.97 -4.54 -5.98
N GLU A 168 9.78 -3.50 -5.71
CA GLU A 168 10.63 -3.40 -4.53
C GLU A 168 9.82 -3.04 -3.27
N VAL A 169 8.67 -2.39 -3.46
CA VAL A 169 7.78 -1.92 -2.39
C VAL A 169 6.33 -2.22 -2.75
N MET A 170 5.55 -2.69 -1.79
CA MET A 170 4.10 -2.85 -1.90
C MET A 170 3.38 -1.82 -1.03
N LEU A 171 2.42 -1.12 -1.63
CA LEU A 171 1.59 -0.09 -1.00
C LEU A 171 0.14 -0.59 -0.95
N PHE A 172 -0.48 -0.59 0.24
CA PHE A 172 -1.85 -1.04 0.44
C PHE A 172 -2.72 0.11 0.96
N ASP A 173 -3.65 0.57 0.13
CA ASP A 173 -4.59 1.66 0.46
C ASP A 173 -5.93 1.07 0.91
N GLU A 174 -6.08 0.81 2.22
CA GLU A 174 -7.29 0.26 2.84
C GLU A 174 -7.81 -1.00 2.13
N ALA A 175 -6.93 -1.97 1.89
CA ALA A 175 -7.19 -3.14 1.05
C ALA A 175 -8.33 -4.07 1.52
N THR A 176 -8.83 -3.90 2.74
CA THR A 176 -9.92 -4.70 3.32
C THR A 176 -11.22 -3.92 3.51
N SER A 177 -11.19 -2.58 3.42
CA SER A 177 -12.33 -1.72 3.81
C SER A 177 -13.59 -1.86 2.93
N ALA A 178 -13.45 -2.45 1.74
CA ALA A 178 -14.57 -2.70 0.82
C ALA A 178 -15.04 -4.17 0.85
N LEU A 179 -14.61 -4.95 1.84
CA LEU A 179 -14.89 -6.37 1.96
C LEU A 179 -15.92 -6.65 3.08
N ASP A 180 -16.69 -7.71 2.89
CA ASP A 180 -17.46 -8.30 3.97
C ASP A 180 -16.52 -8.85 5.05
N PRO A 181 -16.85 -8.73 6.35
CA PRO A 181 -15.98 -9.14 7.46
C PRO A 181 -15.45 -10.59 7.35
N GLU A 182 -16.27 -11.50 6.82
CA GLU A 182 -15.89 -12.91 6.63
C GLU A 182 -14.75 -13.10 5.62
N LEU A 183 -14.58 -12.15 4.66
CA LEU A 183 -13.58 -12.22 3.60
C LEU A 183 -12.27 -11.50 3.96
N VAL A 184 -12.28 -10.69 5.02
CA VAL A 184 -11.10 -9.89 5.44
C VAL A 184 -9.92 -10.80 5.76
N GLY A 185 -10.15 -11.88 6.51
CA GLY A 185 -9.10 -12.81 6.96
C GLY A 185 -8.26 -13.42 5.82
N GLU A 186 -8.91 -13.74 4.69
CA GLU A 186 -8.23 -14.31 3.52
C GLU A 186 -7.23 -13.32 2.90
N VAL A 187 -7.59 -12.04 2.82
CA VAL A 187 -6.73 -10.99 2.27
C VAL A 187 -5.59 -10.66 3.23
N LEU A 188 -5.88 -10.56 4.52
CA LEU A 188 -4.87 -10.30 5.55
C LEU A 188 -3.83 -11.44 5.63
N SER A 189 -4.26 -12.69 5.43
CA SER A 189 -3.35 -13.85 5.38
C SER A 189 -2.34 -13.73 4.22
N VAL A 190 -2.78 -13.29 3.04
CA VAL A 190 -1.86 -13.05 1.92
C VAL A 190 -0.87 -11.93 2.24
N ILE A 191 -1.33 -10.81 2.83
CA ILE A 191 -0.45 -9.69 3.22
C ILE A 191 0.57 -10.15 4.27
N ARG A 192 0.16 -10.98 5.25
CA ARG A 192 1.07 -11.57 6.26
C ARG A 192 2.17 -12.41 5.59
N THR A 193 1.80 -13.29 4.65
CA THR A 193 2.78 -14.10 3.91
C THR A 193 3.80 -13.25 3.16
N LEU A 194 3.40 -12.09 2.62
CA LEU A 194 4.33 -11.16 1.98
C LEU A 194 5.27 -10.50 3.00
N ALA A 195 4.78 -10.15 4.20
CA ALA A 195 5.60 -9.61 5.28
C ALA A 195 6.66 -10.63 5.73
N GLU A 196 6.25 -11.87 5.98
CA GLU A 196 7.13 -12.98 6.36
C GLU A 196 8.19 -13.29 5.29
N ALA A 197 7.86 -13.06 4.01
CA ALA A 197 8.80 -13.18 2.90
C ALA A 197 9.78 -11.99 2.78
N GLY A 198 9.72 -11.01 3.68
CA GLY A 198 10.62 -9.85 3.70
C GLY A 198 10.28 -8.77 2.67
N MET A 199 9.03 -8.69 2.21
CA MET A 199 8.57 -7.62 1.32
C MET A 199 8.52 -6.29 2.08
N THR A 200 9.12 -5.24 1.52
CA THR A 200 8.95 -3.87 2.05
C THR A 200 7.54 -3.38 1.77
N MET A 201 6.80 -2.98 2.82
CA MET A 201 5.40 -2.60 2.66
C MET A 201 5.02 -1.35 3.44
N VAL A 202 4.10 -0.56 2.88
CA VAL A 202 3.37 0.48 3.61
C VAL A 202 1.87 0.17 3.53
N LEU A 203 1.25 0.03 4.69
CA LEU A 203 -0.15 -0.37 4.84
C LEU A 203 -0.97 0.78 5.41
N VAL A 204 -1.93 1.31 4.68
CA VAL A 204 -3.00 2.13 5.27
C VAL A 204 -4.13 1.18 5.66
N THR A 205 -4.46 1.09 6.96
CA THR A 205 -5.43 0.11 7.44
C THR A 205 -6.23 0.61 8.64
N HIS A 206 -7.42 0.06 8.79
CA HIS A 206 -8.26 0.14 9.99
C HIS A 206 -8.21 -1.15 10.84
N GLU A 207 -7.53 -2.18 10.36
CA GLU A 207 -7.33 -3.45 11.04
C GLU A 207 -6.20 -3.31 12.08
N ILE A 208 -6.51 -2.74 13.26
CA ILE A 208 -5.50 -2.39 14.29
C ILE A 208 -4.80 -3.63 14.84
N ALA A 209 -5.55 -4.72 15.08
CA ALA A 209 -4.97 -5.98 15.56
C ALA A 209 -3.98 -6.56 14.54
N PHE A 210 -4.30 -6.50 13.26
CA PHE A 210 -3.42 -6.94 12.18
C PHE A 210 -2.18 -6.04 12.06
N ALA A 211 -2.34 -4.72 12.14
CA ALA A 211 -1.21 -3.78 12.13
C ALA A 211 -0.25 -4.07 13.29
N ARG A 212 -0.78 -4.37 14.49
CA ARG A 212 0.03 -4.74 15.67
C ARG A 212 0.84 -6.02 15.45
N GLU A 213 0.28 -6.98 14.73
CA GLU A 213 0.89 -8.29 14.49
C GLU A 213 1.94 -8.25 13.39
N VAL A 214 1.65 -7.55 12.28
CA VAL A 214 2.42 -7.66 11.03
C VAL A 214 3.39 -6.49 10.83
N ALA A 215 3.08 -5.29 11.36
CA ALA A 215 3.93 -4.14 11.15
C ALA A 215 5.12 -4.10 12.14
N ASP A 216 6.28 -3.73 11.63
CA ASP A 216 7.45 -3.41 12.46
C ASP A 216 7.24 -2.05 13.15
N GLU A 217 6.67 -1.08 12.43
CA GLU A 217 6.40 0.27 12.91
C GLU A 217 4.98 0.71 12.57
N VAL A 218 4.39 1.48 13.45
CA VAL A 218 3.10 2.14 13.24
C VAL A 218 3.28 3.64 13.25
N VAL A 219 2.64 4.31 12.31
CA VAL A 219 2.58 5.77 12.19
C VAL A 219 1.13 6.22 12.38
N PHE A 220 0.87 6.99 13.42
CA PHE A 220 -0.44 7.59 13.64
C PHE A 220 -0.49 8.99 13.02
N MET A 221 -1.41 9.16 12.07
CA MET A 221 -1.64 10.43 11.37
C MET A 221 -2.96 11.09 11.79
N ARG A 222 -2.91 12.41 11.98
CA ARG A 222 -4.11 13.24 12.19
C ARG A 222 -3.89 14.62 11.60
N ASP A 223 -4.93 15.19 10.98
CA ASP A 223 -4.94 16.57 10.45
C ASP A 223 -3.75 16.90 9.53
N GLY A 224 -3.29 15.91 8.78
CA GLY A 224 -2.19 16.04 7.80
C GLY A 224 -0.78 16.02 8.39
N VAL A 225 -0.62 15.62 9.65
CA VAL A 225 0.70 15.45 10.29
C VAL A 225 0.87 14.06 10.89
N VAL A 226 2.11 13.62 11.02
CA VAL A 226 2.47 12.48 11.87
C VAL A 226 2.46 12.97 13.33
N VAL A 227 1.56 12.40 14.14
CA VAL A 227 1.42 12.75 15.57
C VAL A 227 2.31 11.87 16.43
N GLU A 228 2.41 10.59 16.06
CA GLU A 228 3.18 9.60 16.80
C GLU A 228 3.65 8.51 15.85
N SER A 229 4.88 8.01 16.03
CA SER A 229 5.40 6.83 15.33
C SER A 229 6.27 6.03 16.28
N GLY A 230 6.36 4.72 16.01
CA GLY A 230 7.20 3.83 16.81
C GLY A 230 6.89 2.35 16.55
N PRO A 231 7.56 1.45 17.28
CA PRO A 231 7.34 0.01 17.17
C PRO A 231 5.86 -0.34 17.35
N ALA A 232 5.32 -1.19 16.46
CA ALA A 232 3.88 -1.44 16.35
C ALA A 232 3.23 -1.86 17.68
N ALA A 233 3.80 -2.84 18.37
CA ALA A 233 3.28 -3.29 19.66
C ALA A 233 3.30 -2.17 20.72
N GLN A 234 4.37 -1.36 20.77
CA GLN A 234 4.48 -0.28 21.75
C GLN A 234 3.44 0.81 21.50
N LEU A 235 3.32 1.29 20.25
CA LEU A 235 2.41 2.38 19.91
C LEU A 235 0.95 1.96 20.08
N ILE A 236 0.59 0.73 19.71
CA ILE A 236 -0.79 0.26 19.81
C ILE A 236 -1.18 -0.06 21.25
N ASP A 237 -0.30 -0.72 22.02
CA ASP A 237 -0.61 -1.13 23.40
C ASP A 237 -0.44 0.02 24.41
N ARG A 238 0.53 0.91 24.19
CA ARG A 238 0.93 1.98 25.13
C ARG A 238 1.25 3.29 24.40
N PRO A 239 0.29 3.88 23.69
CA PRO A 239 0.51 5.15 23.00
C PRO A 239 0.87 6.26 23.97
N ALA A 240 1.88 7.06 23.61
CA ALA A 240 2.36 8.16 24.44
C ALA A 240 1.47 9.40 24.31
N GLN A 241 0.89 9.64 23.13
CA GLN A 241 0.10 10.84 22.89
C GLN A 241 -1.38 10.63 23.26
N ALA A 242 -1.95 11.56 24.01
CA ALA A 242 -3.36 11.49 24.42
C ALA A 242 -4.34 11.35 23.23
N VAL A 243 -4.00 11.95 22.10
CA VAL A 243 -4.78 11.87 20.86
C VAL A 243 -4.75 10.47 20.26
N THR A 244 -3.60 9.80 20.29
CA THR A 244 -3.43 8.41 19.84
C THR A 244 -4.19 7.47 20.77
N GLN A 245 -4.11 7.70 22.10
CA GLN A 245 -4.87 6.94 23.11
C GLN A 245 -6.37 7.01 22.84
N ALA A 246 -6.91 8.23 22.64
CA ALA A 246 -8.32 8.44 22.37
C ALA A 246 -8.79 7.80 21.04
N PHE A 247 -7.91 7.72 20.05
CA PHE A 247 -8.21 7.02 18.79
C PHE A 247 -8.26 5.51 18.99
N LEU A 248 -7.24 4.93 19.62
CA LEU A 248 -7.12 3.47 19.78
C LEU A 248 -8.15 2.91 20.80
N ALA A 249 -8.55 3.67 21.80
CA ALA A 249 -9.58 3.27 22.75
C ALA A 249 -10.92 2.89 22.08
N ARG A 250 -11.25 3.48 20.92
CA ARG A 250 -12.47 3.16 20.17
C ARG A 250 -12.43 1.76 19.56
N PHE A 251 -11.25 1.27 19.21
CA PHE A 251 -11.06 -0.08 18.65
C PHE A 251 -11.05 -1.14 19.74
N ASN A 252 -10.48 -0.81 20.91
CA ASN A 252 -10.43 -1.73 22.07
C ASN A 252 -11.83 -1.91 22.70
N ALA A 253 -12.70 -0.91 22.67
CA ALA A 253 -14.06 -0.99 23.19
C ALA A 253 -14.95 -1.92 22.33
N GLY A 254 -14.71 -2.04 21.03
CA GLY A 254 -15.44 -2.94 20.13
C GLY A 254 -15.04 -4.42 20.30
N ALA A 255 -13.82 -4.71 20.74
CA ALA A 255 -13.32 -6.06 20.92
C ALA A 255 -13.81 -6.73 22.24
N ALA A 256 -14.34 -5.95 23.19
CA ALA A 256 -14.85 -6.43 24.48
C ALA A 256 -16.34 -6.82 24.45
N THR A 257 -17.03 -6.64 23.31
CA THR A 257 -18.48 -6.89 23.15
C THR A 257 -18.83 -7.94 22.10
N SER A 258 -17.83 -8.73 21.65
CA SER A 258 -18.02 -9.82 20.65
C SER A 258 -17.84 -11.18 21.29
#